data_b69e3fbf5462aeb80c667d2209abe71f
#
_entry.id   b69e3fbf5462aeb80c667d2209abe71f
#
_cell.length_a   1.000
_cell.length_b   1.000
_cell.length_c   1.000
_cell.angle_alpha   90.00
_cell.angle_beta   90.00
_cell.angle_gamma   90.00
#
_symmetry.space_group_name_H-M   'P 1'
#
loop_
_entity.id
_entity.type
_entity.pdbx_description
1 polymer ?
#
loop_
_entity_poly.entity_id
_entity_poly.type
_entity_poly.pdbx_seq_one_letter_code
_entity_poly.pdbx_strand_id
1 'polypeptide(L)'
;MSWLETYRGTVYRWEVDNVDHFTVAYYFARFEDATAAMLDALGLGREAFAAGRFSAVLDCRVRYLKELRVGDILHIRSGVTGADETGLLLGHEVYNSGDGVLCTTVEQRAVLMDAGSRTPLPLGGAERRAADARRVPWDGGRSSSTDHPEPADDRGFLDTARDTVKAWEVDTLGEAAPPAYIHRFSAANAHLLAGFGMTPAYMRERVRGFSTFEFRLRFPGALRAGDLVRVRSGLLHVGNSSMRILHRMANARTGEVVATLAQSGVHLDLAARRPAPLPDDLRERAKGMLVG
;
A
#
# COMPACT_ATOMS: atom_id res chain seq x y z
N MET A 1 -12.64 17.51 18.04
CA MET A 1 -11.58 16.93 17.18
C MET A 1 -11.01 15.73 17.92
N SER A 2 -11.29 14.52 17.51
CA SER A 2 -10.80 13.32 18.20
C SER A 2 -10.53 12.19 17.22
N TRP A 3 -9.38 11.58 17.39
CA TRP A 3 -9.07 10.29 16.79
C TRP A 3 -10.08 9.24 17.22
N LEU A 4 -10.48 8.36 16.30
CA LEU A 4 -11.31 7.20 16.56
C LEU A 4 -10.43 5.95 16.53
N GLU A 5 -10.49 5.10 17.54
CA GLU A 5 -9.90 3.77 17.45
C GLU A 5 -10.78 2.93 16.51
N THR A 6 -10.22 2.52 15.38
CA THR A 6 -10.93 1.87 14.28
C THR A 6 -10.53 0.42 14.08
N TYR A 7 -9.45 -0.02 14.71
CA TYR A 7 -8.99 -1.40 14.68
C TYR A 7 -8.19 -1.75 15.94
N ARG A 8 -8.30 -3.00 16.39
CA ARG A 8 -7.48 -3.59 17.44
C ARG A 8 -7.25 -5.08 17.16
N GLY A 9 -6.01 -5.54 17.24
CA GLY A 9 -5.70 -6.94 16.94
C GLY A 9 -4.27 -7.31 17.31
N THR A 10 -3.80 -8.39 16.72
CA THR A 10 -2.44 -8.94 16.93
C THR A 10 -1.84 -9.38 15.59
N VAL A 11 -0.52 -9.58 15.56
CA VAL A 11 0.22 -10.13 14.43
C VAL A 11 0.37 -11.64 14.61
N TYR A 12 -0.22 -12.42 13.69
CA TYR A 12 -0.13 -13.87 13.69
C TYR A 12 1.09 -14.38 12.94
N ARG A 13 1.50 -15.62 13.23
CA ARG A 13 2.67 -16.25 12.61
C ARG A 13 2.58 -16.35 11.07
N TRP A 14 1.39 -16.51 10.53
CA TRP A 14 1.16 -16.60 9.08
C TRP A 14 1.09 -15.24 8.37
N GLU A 15 1.18 -14.15 9.12
CA GLU A 15 1.13 -12.79 8.60
C GLU A 15 2.51 -12.12 8.48
N VAL A 16 3.58 -12.85 8.78
CA VAL A 16 4.93 -12.32 8.67
C VAL A 16 5.64 -12.85 7.43
N ASP A 17 6.58 -12.05 6.93
CA ASP A 17 7.41 -12.38 5.79
C ASP A 17 8.65 -13.20 6.17
N ASN A 18 9.52 -13.44 5.19
CA ASN A 18 10.77 -14.22 5.35
C ASN A 18 11.85 -13.50 6.17
N VAL A 19 11.64 -12.26 6.56
CA VAL A 19 12.52 -11.47 7.46
C VAL A 19 11.87 -11.20 8.82
N ASP A 20 10.77 -11.91 9.10
CA ASP A 20 10.01 -11.88 10.35
C ASP A 20 9.33 -10.54 10.64
N HIS A 21 9.02 -9.78 9.56
CA HIS A 21 8.22 -8.56 9.65
C HIS A 21 6.76 -8.83 9.33
N PHE A 22 5.85 -8.12 9.99
CA PHE A 22 4.46 -8.07 9.60
C PHE A 22 4.34 -7.66 8.14
N THR A 23 3.80 -8.56 7.31
CA THR A 23 3.82 -8.41 5.85
C THR A 23 2.96 -7.24 5.38
N VAL A 24 3.49 -6.46 4.45
CA VAL A 24 2.80 -5.27 3.92
C VAL A 24 1.36 -5.56 3.45
N ALA A 25 1.06 -6.73 2.88
CA ALA A 25 -0.28 -7.09 2.46
C ALA A 25 -1.27 -7.20 3.63
N TYR A 26 -0.82 -7.71 4.78
CA TYR A 26 -1.66 -7.78 5.97
C TYR A 26 -1.84 -6.43 6.65
N TYR A 27 -0.89 -5.50 6.52
CA TYR A 27 -1.15 -4.10 6.87
C TYR A 27 -2.35 -3.56 6.09
N PHE A 28 -2.43 -3.83 4.78
CA PHE A 28 -3.54 -3.36 3.95
C PHE A 28 -4.88 -3.99 4.36
N ALA A 29 -4.90 -5.25 4.80
CA ALA A 29 -6.11 -5.85 5.39
C ALA A 29 -6.57 -5.08 6.64
N ARG A 30 -5.63 -4.66 7.51
CA ARG A 30 -5.97 -3.84 8.69
C ARG A 30 -6.39 -2.41 8.32
N PHE A 31 -5.84 -1.85 7.23
CA PHE A 31 -6.28 -0.55 6.74
C PHE A 31 -7.71 -0.61 6.16
N GLU A 32 -8.11 -1.71 5.52
CA GLU A 32 -9.49 -1.93 5.09
C GLU A 32 -10.45 -1.94 6.28
N ASP A 33 -10.14 -2.72 7.34
CA ASP A 33 -10.94 -2.75 8.56
C ASP A 33 -11.08 -1.35 9.17
N ALA A 34 -9.95 -0.62 9.28
CA ALA A 34 -9.92 0.73 9.85
C ALA A 34 -10.68 1.75 8.99
N THR A 35 -10.55 1.64 7.66
CA THR A 35 -11.27 2.50 6.70
C THR A 35 -12.76 2.24 6.75
N ALA A 36 -13.19 0.97 6.78
CA ALA A 36 -14.59 0.60 6.89
C ALA A 36 -15.22 1.15 8.19
N ALA A 37 -14.53 0.99 9.32
CA ALA A 37 -15.01 1.53 10.61
C ALA A 37 -15.07 3.07 10.60
N MET A 38 -14.09 3.74 9.96
CA MET A 38 -14.09 5.19 9.85
C MET A 38 -15.21 5.68 8.94
N LEU A 39 -15.42 5.06 7.77
CA LEU A 39 -16.50 5.40 6.85
C LEU A 39 -17.88 5.18 7.50
N ASP A 40 -18.05 4.10 8.25
CA ASP A 40 -19.30 3.84 8.99
C ASP A 40 -19.59 4.96 10.01
N ALA A 41 -18.58 5.39 10.77
CA ALA A 41 -18.69 6.50 11.72
C ALA A 41 -18.99 7.87 11.04
N LEU A 42 -18.81 7.96 9.71
CA LEU A 42 -19.12 9.14 8.90
C LEU A 42 -20.47 9.02 8.17
N GLY A 43 -21.22 7.91 8.34
CA GLY A 43 -22.46 7.64 7.60
C GLY A 43 -22.23 7.22 6.15
N LEU A 44 -21.00 6.81 5.81
CA LEU A 44 -20.58 6.38 4.48
C LEU A 44 -20.32 4.85 4.39
N GLY A 45 -20.68 4.11 5.43
CA GLY A 45 -20.54 2.66 5.53
C GLY A 45 -21.75 1.90 4.95
N ARG A 46 -22.21 0.91 5.70
CA ARG A 46 -23.27 -0.03 5.28
C ARG A 46 -24.58 0.63 4.83
N GLU A 47 -24.99 1.71 5.49
CA GLU A 47 -26.24 2.41 5.11
C GLU A 47 -26.11 3.12 3.77
N ALA A 48 -24.96 3.74 3.49
CA ALA A 48 -24.68 4.32 2.18
C ALA A 48 -24.68 3.25 1.10
N PHE A 49 -24.08 2.08 1.38
CA PHE A 49 -24.07 0.96 0.46
C PHE A 49 -25.48 0.43 0.15
N ALA A 50 -26.33 0.28 1.17
CA ALA A 50 -27.73 -0.10 0.98
C ALA A 50 -28.54 0.94 0.16
N ALA A 51 -28.09 2.19 0.14
CA ALA A 51 -28.64 3.26 -0.69
C ALA A 51 -27.99 3.38 -2.08
N GLY A 52 -27.21 2.39 -2.51
CA GLY A 52 -26.57 2.36 -3.82
C GLY A 52 -25.34 3.28 -3.92
N ARG A 53 -24.70 3.62 -2.80
CA ARG A 53 -23.49 4.46 -2.76
C ARG A 53 -22.37 3.72 -2.03
N PHE A 54 -21.12 3.91 -2.44
CA PHE A 54 -19.97 3.33 -1.77
C PHE A 54 -18.77 4.29 -1.81
N SER A 55 -17.79 4.08 -0.94
CA SER A 55 -16.55 4.85 -0.95
C SER A 55 -15.42 4.02 -1.52
N ALA A 56 -14.82 4.49 -2.63
CA ALA A 56 -13.66 3.87 -3.25
C ALA A 56 -12.37 4.56 -2.78
N VAL A 57 -11.39 3.77 -2.34
CA VAL A 57 -10.03 4.28 -2.09
C VAL A 57 -9.30 4.36 -3.42
N LEU A 58 -8.98 5.59 -3.87
CA LEU A 58 -8.34 5.82 -5.17
C LEU A 58 -6.81 5.91 -5.08
N ASP A 59 -6.32 6.39 -3.96
CA ASP A 59 -4.88 6.44 -3.68
C ASP A 59 -4.59 6.27 -2.19
N CYS A 60 -3.38 5.82 -1.90
CA CYS A 60 -2.93 5.54 -0.55
C CYS A 60 -1.43 5.80 -0.45
N ARG A 61 -1.04 6.53 0.58
CA ARG A 61 0.35 6.70 0.96
C ARG A 61 0.60 6.08 2.30
N VAL A 62 1.57 5.16 2.38
CA VAL A 62 1.94 4.45 3.59
C VAL A 62 3.40 4.74 3.93
N ARG A 63 3.68 5.02 5.19
CA ARG A 63 5.05 5.13 5.72
C ARG A 63 5.24 4.14 6.86
N TYR A 64 6.19 3.25 6.67
CA TYR A 64 6.58 2.26 7.67
C TYR A 64 7.73 2.84 8.51
N LEU A 65 7.45 3.14 9.77
CA LEU A 65 8.37 3.82 10.70
C LEU A 65 9.07 2.84 11.63
N LYS A 66 8.34 1.82 12.05
CA LYS A 66 8.81 0.77 12.96
C LYS A 66 8.19 -0.56 12.55
N GLU A 67 8.98 -1.63 12.58
CA GLU A 67 8.47 -2.97 12.29
C GLU A 67 7.55 -3.49 13.40
N LEU A 68 6.54 -4.25 13.01
CA LEU A 68 5.74 -5.12 13.87
C LEU A 68 6.13 -6.58 13.59
N ARG A 69 6.08 -7.42 14.62
CA ARG A 69 6.50 -8.82 14.58
C ARG A 69 5.41 -9.74 15.12
N VAL A 70 5.64 -11.05 14.95
CA VAL A 70 4.78 -12.09 15.52
C VAL A 70 4.56 -11.86 17.02
N GLY A 71 3.30 -11.86 17.43
CA GLY A 71 2.87 -11.70 18.81
C GLY A 71 2.70 -10.25 19.25
N ASP A 72 3.15 -9.27 18.44
CA ASP A 72 2.85 -7.87 18.75
C ASP A 72 1.34 -7.64 18.72
N ILE A 73 0.86 -6.84 19.65
CA ILE A 73 -0.52 -6.34 19.69
C ILE A 73 -0.56 -4.93 19.10
N LEU A 74 -1.57 -4.64 18.30
CA LEU A 74 -1.67 -3.37 17.63
C LEU A 74 -3.08 -2.78 17.69
N HIS A 75 -3.15 -1.46 17.60
CA HIS A 75 -4.40 -0.75 17.34
C HIS A 75 -4.18 0.33 16.28
N ILE A 76 -5.26 0.70 15.61
CA ILE A 76 -5.28 1.78 14.63
C ILE A 76 -6.24 2.85 15.12
N ARG A 77 -5.79 4.09 15.09
CA ARG A 77 -6.66 5.23 15.23
C ARG A 77 -6.75 5.99 13.92
N SER A 78 -7.95 6.47 13.61
CA SER A 78 -8.26 7.12 12.33
C SER A 78 -8.94 8.46 12.55
N GLY A 79 -8.76 9.35 11.56
CA GLY A 79 -9.39 10.65 11.54
C GLY A 79 -9.47 11.21 10.14
N VAL A 80 -10.22 12.29 9.95
CA VAL A 80 -10.30 13.02 8.68
C VAL A 80 -9.19 14.07 8.66
N THR A 81 -8.31 14.00 7.68
CA THR A 81 -7.21 14.96 7.49
C THR A 81 -7.58 16.07 6.51
N GLY A 82 -8.53 15.79 5.61
CA GLY A 82 -9.03 16.73 4.61
C GLY A 82 -10.35 16.25 3.98
N ALA A 83 -11.01 17.15 3.28
CA ALA A 83 -12.19 16.84 2.47
C ALA A 83 -12.27 17.80 1.29
N ASP A 84 -12.77 17.32 0.16
CA ASP A 84 -13.14 18.13 -1.00
C ASP A 84 -14.62 17.91 -1.39
N GLU A 85 -15.00 18.21 -2.61
CA GLU A 85 -16.39 18.11 -3.05
C GLU A 85 -16.89 16.65 -3.05
N THR A 86 -16.07 15.68 -3.46
CA THR A 86 -16.48 14.30 -3.71
C THR A 86 -15.78 13.28 -2.81
N GLY A 87 -14.79 13.69 -2.01
CA GLY A 87 -13.96 12.76 -1.27
C GLY A 87 -13.42 13.29 0.04
N LEU A 88 -12.87 12.34 0.78
CA LEU A 88 -12.24 12.53 2.08
C LEU A 88 -10.77 12.10 2.00
N LEU A 89 -9.91 12.81 2.72
CA LEU A 89 -8.59 12.33 3.09
C LEU A 89 -8.69 11.73 4.49
N LEU A 90 -8.40 10.45 4.61
CA LEU A 90 -8.43 9.70 5.86
C LEU A 90 -6.98 9.43 6.31
N GLY A 91 -6.66 9.83 7.52
CA GLY A 91 -5.39 9.51 8.17
C GLY A 91 -5.57 8.34 9.13
N HIS A 92 -4.63 7.37 9.07
CA HIS A 92 -4.58 6.26 10.01
C HIS A 92 -3.19 6.18 10.63
N GLU A 93 -3.14 5.96 11.94
CA GLU A 93 -1.91 5.74 12.70
C GLU A 93 -1.97 4.36 13.35
N VAL A 94 -0.99 3.52 13.03
CA VAL A 94 -0.84 2.17 13.59
C VAL A 94 0.15 2.20 14.73
N TYR A 95 -0.29 1.79 15.91
CA TYR A 95 0.53 1.73 17.11
C TYR A 95 0.77 0.28 17.54
N ASN A 96 1.97 -0.02 18.01
CA ASN A 96 2.17 -1.18 18.87
C ASN A 96 1.50 -0.87 20.21
N SER A 97 0.50 -1.66 20.60
CA SER A 97 -0.24 -1.45 21.84
C SER A 97 0.53 -1.84 23.10
N GLY A 98 1.62 -2.60 22.94
CA GLY A 98 2.46 -3.05 24.05
C GLY A 98 3.37 -1.96 24.60
N ASP A 99 3.91 -1.12 23.73
CA ASP A 99 4.85 -0.05 24.09
C ASP A 99 4.39 1.36 23.70
N GLY A 100 3.27 1.48 22.99
CA GLY A 100 2.70 2.75 22.53
C GLY A 100 3.46 3.40 21.37
N VAL A 101 4.37 2.67 20.70
CA VAL A 101 5.17 3.21 19.60
C VAL A 101 4.35 3.30 18.33
N LEU A 102 4.40 4.46 17.65
CA LEU A 102 3.84 4.64 16.30
C LEU A 102 4.67 3.85 15.28
N CYS A 103 4.05 2.86 14.64
CA CYS A 103 4.71 1.96 13.72
C CYS A 103 4.48 2.32 12.25
N THR A 104 3.29 2.83 11.91
CA THR A 104 2.96 3.13 10.50
C THR A 104 1.96 4.29 10.43
N THR A 105 2.12 5.15 9.44
CA THR A 105 1.14 6.17 9.09
C THR A 105 0.60 5.93 7.68
N VAL A 106 -0.69 6.17 7.50
CA VAL A 106 -1.38 5.98 6.22
C VAL A 106 -2.25 7.20 5.94
N GLU A 107 -2.19 7.72 4.74
CA GLU A 107 -3.16 8.66 4.22
C GLU A 107 -3.82 8.06 2.99
N GLN A 108 -5.15 8.07 2.97
CA GLN A 108 -5.97 7.52 1.90
C GLN A 108 -6.94 8.58 1.38
N ARG A 109 -7.10 8.63 0.06
CA ARG A 109 -8.20 9.37 -0.56
C ARG A 109 -9.36 8.41 -0.83
N ALA A 110 -10.45 8.58 -0.11
CA ALA A 110 -11.71 7.88 -0.31
C ALA A 110 -12.71 8.79 -1.03
N VAL A 111 -13.27 8.34 -2.15
CA VAL A 111 -14.24 9.10 -2.96
C VAL A 111 -15.58 8.41 -2.92
N LEU A 112 -16.65 9.18 -2.62
CA LEU A 112 -18.01 8.68 -2.66
C LEU A 112 -18.44 8.45 -4.11
N MET A 113 -18.97 7.26 -4.41
CA MET A 113 -19.31 6.81 -5.75
C MET A 113 -20.75 6.31 -5.78
N ASP A 114 -21.42 6.50 -6.92
CA ASP A 114 -22.65 5.79 -7.25
C ASP A 114 -22.33 4.34 -7.64
N ALA A 115 -23.03 3.37 -7.06
CA ALA A 115 -22.72 1.94 -7.26
C ALA A 115 -23.13 1.43 -8.67
N GLY A 116 -24.12 2.05 -9.31
CA GLY A 116 -24.58 1.67 -10.65
C GLY A 116 -23.72 2.27 -11.75
N SER A 117 -23.51 3.59 -11.73
CA SER A 117 -22.78 4.33 -12.76
C SER A 117 -21.26 4.38 -12.54
N ARG A 118 -20.81 4.11 -11.33
CA ARG A 118 -19.37 4.22 -10.92
C ARG A 118 -18.82 5.64 -11.08
N THR A 119 -19.69 6.64 -10.96
CA THR A 119 -19.29 8.05 -11.03
C THR A 119 -19.17 8.66 -9.63
N PRO A 120 -18.24 9.63 -9.42
CA PRO A 120 -18.15 10.34 -8.17
C PRO A 120 -19.44 11.09 -7.83
N LEU A 121 -19.82 11.04 -6.56
CA LEU A 121 -20.95 11.78 -5.99
C LEU A 121 -20.44 12.86 -5.04
N PRO A 122 -21.11 14.01 -4.96
CA PRO A 122 -20.78 15.02 -3.97
C PRO A 122 -21.12 14.53 -2.56
N LEU A 123 -20.27 14.89 -1.59
CA LEU A 123 -20.57 14.69 -0.18
C LEU A 123 -21.74 15.56 0.25
N GLY A 124 -22.74 14.96 0.88
CA GLY A 124 -23.89 15.68 1.44
C GLY A 124 -23.55 16.50 2.69
N GLY A 125 -24.50 17.32 3.13
CA GLY A 125 -24.28 18.15 4.31
C GLY A 125 -24.11 17.36 5.62
N ALA A 126 -24.69 16.18 5.73
CA ALA A 126 -24.54 15.33 6.90
C ALA A 126 -23.12 14.72 6.94
N GLU A 127 -22.65 14.17 5.82
CA GLU A 127 -21.31 13.59 5.68
C GLU A 127 -20.22 14.64 5.92
N ARG A 128 -20.40 15.88 5.40
CA ARG A 128 -19.47 16.99 5.65
C ARG A 128 -19.39 17.35 7.13
N ARG A 129 -20.53 17.48 7.82
CA ARG A 129 -20.55 17.74 9.28
C ARG A 129 -19.89 16.62 10.07
N ALA A 130 -20.14 15.35 9.70
CA ALA A 130 -19.50 14.20 10.34
C ALA A 130 -17.97 14.22 10.11
N ALA A 131 -17.53 14.55 8.90
CA ALA A 131 -16.11 14.69 8.56
C ALA A 131 -15.45 15.82 9.39
N ASP A 132 -16.09 16.97 9.51
CA ASP A 132 -15.55 18.09 10.30
C ASP A 132 -15.47 17.75 11.80
N ALA A 133 -16.43 17.00 12.33
CA ALA A 133 -16.41 16.53 13.72
C ALA A 133 -15.26 15.53 14.00
N ARG A 134 -14.80 14.82 12.98
CA ARG A 134 -13.70 13.85 13.03
C ARG A 134 -12.38 14.39 12.46
N ARG A 135 -12.30 15.69 12.20
CA ARG A 135 -11.05 16.29 11.71
C ARG A 135 -9.95 16.20 12.77
N VAL A 136 -8.77 15.82 12.31
CA VAL A 136 -7.57 15.69 13.15
C VAL A 136 -6.41 16.48 12.54
N PRO A 137 -5.46 16.97 13.37
CA PRO A 137 -4.20 17.48 12.86
C PRO A 137 -3.42 16.34 12.21
N TRP A 138 -2.85 16.60 11.04
CA TRP A 138 -2.11 15.61 10.27
C TRP A 138 -0.84 16.24 9.71
N ASP A 139 0.30 15.76 10.13
CA ASP A 139 1.56 16.10 9.50
C ASP A 139 2.02 15.04 8.49
N GLY A 140 1.32 13.88 8.47
CA GLY A 140 1.49 12.79 7.50
C GLY A 140 2.87 12.16 7.48
N GLY A 141 3.73 12.70 8.30
CA GLY A 141 5.16 12.65 8.12
C GLY A 141 5.53 13.17 6.73
N ARG A 142 6.25 14.26 6.63
CA ARG A 142 6.70 14.79 5.34
C ARG A 142 7.39 13.69 4.54
N SER A 143 7.08 13.56 3.25
CA SER A 143 7.75 12.64 2.36
C SER A 143 9.26 12.84 2.44
N SER A 144 9.98 11.77 2.72
CA SER A 144 11.44 11.77 2.55
C SER A 144 11.82 11.61 1.09
N SER A 145 10.89 11.17 0.24
CA SER A 145 11.12 11.05 -1.20
C SER A 145 10.69 12.33 -1.90
N THR A 146 11.60 12.95 -2.62
CA THR A 146 11.28 13.95 -3.64
C THR A 146 10.27 13.36 -4.62
N ASP A 147 9.30 14.16 -5.06
CA ASP A 147 8.40 13.76 -6.15
C ASP A 147 9.24 13.66 -7.43
N HIS A 148 9.71 12.45 -7.71
CA HIS A 148 10.33 12.17 -8.99
C HIS A 148 9.22 11.84 -9.99
N PRO A 149 9.27 12.39 -11.20
CA PRO A 149 8.30 12.06 -12.24
C PRO A 149 8.34 10.55 -12.51
N GLU A 150 7.16 9.96 -12.68
CA GLU A 150 7.05 8.57 -13.11
C GLU A 150 7.29 8.50 -14.63
N PRO A 151 7.99 7.48 -15.15
CA PRO A 151 8.13 7.27 -16.58
C PRO A 151 6.77 7.25 -17.27
N ALA A 152 6.67 7.89 -18.44
CA ALA A 152 5.42 7.97 -19.20
C ALA A 152 4.97 6.61 -19.75
N ASP A 153 5.92 5.71 -20.00
CA ASP A 153 5.66 4.37 -20.53
C ASP A 153 6.48 3.30 -19.77
N ASP A 154 6.37 2.05 -20.21
CA ASP A 154 7.03 0.90 -19.60
C ASP A 154 8.30 0.45 -20.32
N ARG A 155 8.96 1.32 -21.09
CA ARG A 155 10.22 0.95 -21.74
C ARG A 155 11.27 0.60 -20.69
N GLY A 156 11.92 -0.55 -20.88
CA GLY A 156 12.89 -1.07 -19.93
C GLY A 156 12.29 -1.77 -18.70
N PHE A 157 10.97 -1.75 -18.51
CA PHE A 157 10.35 -2.49 -17.41
C PHE A 157 10.39 -4.00 -17.66
N LEU A 158 10.66 -4.76 -16.61
CA LEU A 158 10.59 -6.22 -16.63
C LEU A 158 9.16 -6.74 -16.37
N ASP A 159 8.82 -7.86 -16.99
CA ASP A 159 7.66 -8.65 -16.56
C ASP A 159 8.00 -9.38 -15.26
N THR A 160 7.37 -8.98 -14.17
CA THR A 160 7.76 -9.42 -12.82
C THR A 160 6.69 -10.25 -12.10
N ALA A 161 5.44 -10.22 -12.55
CA ALA A 161 4.41 -11.13 -12.05
C ALA A 161 3.32 -11.35 -13.09
N ARG A 162 2.74 -12.56 -13.04
CA ARG A 162 1.52 -12.95 -13.78
C ARG A 162 0.68 -13.81 -12.86
N ASP A 163 -0.63 -13.54 -12.80
CA ASP A 163 -1.53 -14.21 -11.89
C ASP A 163 -2.97 -14.10 -12.39
N THR A 164 -3.91 -14.63 -11.60
CA THR A 164 -5.36 -14.55 -11.81
C THR A 164 -6.03 -14.15 -10.52
N VAL A 165 -6.95 -13.19 -10.57
CA VAL A 165 -7.75 -12.81 -9.39
C VAL A 165 -8.66 -13.97 -8.98
N LYS A 166 -8.58 -14.37 -7.71
CA LYS A 166 -9.37 -15.46 -7.15
C LYS A 166 -10.70 -14.95 -6.59
N ALA A 167 -11.70 -15.82 -6.53
CA ALA A 167 -13.01 -15.45 -6.01
C ALA A 167 -13.01 -14.99 -4.53
N TRP A 168 -12.03 -15.42 -3.75
CA TRP A 168 -11.88 -15.00 -2.34
C TRP A 168 -11.06 -13.72 -2.14
N GLU A 169 -10.55 -13.13 -3.22
CA GLU A 169 -9.76 -11.88 -3.19
C GLU A 169 -10.62 -10.65 -3.50
N VAL A 170 -11.92 -10.83 -3.74
CA VAL A 170 -12.81 -9.73 -4.09
C VAL A 170 -13.68 -9.31 -2.90
N ASP A 171 -14.00 -8.02 -2.88
CA ASP A 171 -14.89 -7.41 -1.90
C ASP A 171 -16.39 -7.63 -2.22
N THR A 172 -17.27 -6.94 -1.51
CA THR A 172 -18.73 -7.00 -1.70
C THR A 172 -19.20 -6.39 -3.03
N LEU A 173 -18.35 -5.63 -3.72
CA LEU A 173 -18.59 -5.09 -5.07
C LEU A 173 -18.11 -6.04 -6.17
N GLY A 174 -17.50 -7.16 -5.80
CA GLY A 174 -16.87 -8.11 -6.71
C GLY A 174 -15.56 -7.62 -7.30
N GLU A 175 -14.93 -6.63 -6.66
CA GLU A 175 -13.64 -6.06 -7.07
C GLU A 175 -12.53 -6.53 -6.15
N ALA A 176 -11.32 -6.71 -6.72
CA ALA A 176 -10.17 -7.15 -5.94
C ALA A 176 -9.88 -6.19 -4.79
N ALA A 177 -9.80 -6.73 -3.58
CA ALA A 177 -9.49 -5.98 -2.37
C ALA A 177 -8.01 -5.54 -2.35
N PRO A 178 -7.65 -4.42 -1.71
CA PRO A 178 -6.29 -3.89 -1.66
C PRO A 178 -5.19 -4.92 -1.29
N PRO A 179 -5.37 -5.85 -0.33
CA PRO A 179 -4.37 -6.88 -0.04
C PRO A 179 -3.98 -7.74 -1.25
N ALA A 180 -4.95 -8.02 -2.13
CA ALA A 180 -4.71 -8.82 -3.33
C ALA A 180 -3.74 -8.15 -4.32
N TYR A 181 -3.80 -6.82 -4.45
CA TYR A 181 -2.83 -6.05 -5.23
C TYR A 181 -1.45 -6.08 -4.58
N ILE A 182 -1.39 -5.91 -3.27
CA ILE A 182 -0.11 -5.85 -2.54
C ILE A 182 0.62 -7.19 -2.56
N HIS A 183 -0.06 -8.32 -2.45
CA HIS A 183 0.56 -9.65 -2.60
C HIS A 183 1.25 -9.78 -3.96
N ARG A 184 0.62 -9.32 -5.04
CA ARG A 184 1.19 -9.35 -6.40
C ARG A 184 2.36 -8.41 -6.57
N PHE A 185 2.29 -7.21 -5.98
CA PHE A 185 3.42 -6.27 -5.96
C PHE A 185 4.60 -6.82 -5.15
N SER A 186 4.34 -7.52 -4.05
CA SER A 186 5.41 -8.19 -3.27
C SER A 186 6.10 -9.29 -4.07
N ALA A 187 5.35 -10.10 -4.81
CA ALA A 187 5.90 -11.10 -5.73
C ALA A 187 6.72 -10.42 -6.85
N ALA A 188 6.18 -9.37 -7.45
CA ALA A 188 6.85 -8.59 -8.49
C ALA A 188 8.17 -7.97 -8.01
N ASN A 189 8.17 -7.43 -6.78
CA ASN A 189 9.39 -6.90 -6.16
C ASN A 189 10.47 -7.97 -6.02
N ALA A 190 10.13 -9.18 -5.56
CA ALA A 190 11.09 -10.28 -5.43
C ALA A 190 11.74 -10.65 -6.78
N HIS A 191 10.95 -10.69 -7.86
CA HIS A 191 11.46 -10.96 -9.21
C HIS A 191 12.36 -9.83 -9.73
N LEU A 192 11.98 -8.56 -9.48
CA LEU A 192 12.82 -7.42 -9.88
C LEU A 192 14.16 -7.43 -9.16
N LEU A 193 14.17 -7.65 -7.83
CA LEU A 193 15.39 -7.72 -7.02
C LEU A 193 16.30 -8.86 -7.49
N ALA A 194 15.74 -10.03 -7.80
CA ALA A 194 16.48 -11.16 -8.34
C ALA A 194 17.11 -10.84 -9.70
N GLY A 195 16.48 -9.98 -10.51
CA GLY A 195 16.95 -9.57 -11.83
C GLY A 195 18.35 -8.94 -11.83
N PHE A 196 18.73 -8.22 -10.78
CA PHE A 196 20.10 -7.68 -10.62
C PHE A 196 20.97 -8.48 -9.64
N GLY A 197 20.47 -9.63 -9.15
CA GLY A 197 21.26 -10.55 -8.33
C GLY A 197 20.96 -10.53 -6.83
N MET A 198 20.03 -9.69 -6.36
CA MET A 198 19.53 -9.75 -4.98
C MET A 198 18.53 -10.91 -4.84
N THR A 199 19.00 -12.12 -5.08
CA THR A 199 18.21 -13.35 -5.08
C THR A 199 17.86 -13.82 -3.68
N PRO A 200 16.86 -14.73 -3.51
CA PRO A 200 16.60 -15.36 -2.22
C PRO A 200 17.81 -16.12 -1.65
N ALA A 201 18.67 -16.72 -2.51
CA ALA A 201 19.91 -17.35 -2.07
C ALA A 201 20.87 -16.33 -1.48
N TYR A 202 21.14 -15.24 -2.22
CA TYR A 202 21.95 -14.12 -1.73
C TYR A 202 21.46 -13.60 -0.39
N MET A 203 20.14 -13.37 -0.25
CA MET A 203 19.55 -12.83 0.99
C MET A 203 19.78 -13.78 2.18
N ARG A 204 19.58 -15.09 1.99
CA ARG A 204 19.81 -16.08 3.05
C ARG A 204 21.29 -16.22 3.43
N GLU A 205 22.16 -16.35 2.43
CA GLU A 205 23.59 -16.57 2.65
C GLU A 205 24.31 -15.38 3.28
N ARG A 206 23.87 -14.16 2.90
CA ARG A 206 24.46 -12.91 3.39
C ARG A 206 23.72 -12.30 4.58
N VAL A 207 22.66 -12.93 5.05
CA VAL A 207 21.77 -12.43 6.12
C VAL A 207 21.32 -10.99 5.79
N ARG A 208 20.77 -10.84 4.58
CA ARG A 208 20.31 -9.56 4.01
C ARG A 208 18.84 -9.63 3.66
N GLY A 209 18.21 -8.46 3.56
CA GLY A 209 16.82 -8.30 3.16
C GLY A 209 16.61 -7.02 2.38
N PHE A 210 15.37 -6.81 1.96
CA PHE A 210 14.88 -5.55 1.45
C PHE A 210 13.74 -5.08 2.35
N SER A 211 13.88 -3.90 2.94
CA SER A 211 12.85 -3.33 3.81
C SER A 211 12.27 -2.08 3.18
N THR A 212 10.96 -2.08 3.03
CA THR A 212 10.20 -0.94 2.52
C THR A 212 9.96 0.07 3.62
N PHE A 213 10.11 1.36 3.32
CA PHE A 213 9.78 2.44 4.24
C PHE A 213 8.67 3.37 3.73
N GLU A 214 8.36 3.36 2.41
CA GLU A 214 7.27 4.14 1.85
C GLU A 214 6.63 3.43 0.66
N PHE A 215 5.28 3.48 0.61
CA PHE A 215 4.45 3.14 -0.55
C PHE A 215 3.64 4.36 -0.97
N ARG A 216 3.52 4.54 -2.30
CA ARG A 216 2.51 5.37 -2.95
C ARG A 216 1.74 4.50 -3.92
N LEU A 217 0.49 4.25 -3.62
CA LEU A 217 -0.38 3.34 -4.36
C LEU A 217 -1.52 4.13 -4.98
N ARG A 218 -1.84 3.87 -6.25
CA ARG A 218 -3.00 4.43 -6.96
C ARG A 218 -3.78 3.33 -7.62
N PHE A 219 -5.09 3.50 -7.66
CA PHE A 219 -6.04 2.57 -8.27
C PHE A 219 -6.86 3.29 -9.37
N PRO A 220 -6.29 3.45 -10.59
CA PRO A 220 -7.04 4.05 -11.71
C PRO A 220 -8.13 3.13 -12.27
N GLY A 221 -8.11 1.83 -11.95
CA GLY A 221 -9.10 0.86 -12.38
C GLY A 221 -9.30 -0.23 -11.34
N ALA A 222 -10.13 -1.22 -11.65
CA ALA A 222 -10.44 -2.33 -10.77
C ALA A 222 -10.25 -3.68 -11.50
N LEU A 223 -9.91 -4.71 -10.72
CA LEU A 223 -9.86 -6.10 -11.16
C LEU A 223 -11.03 -6.87 -10.56
N ARG A 224 -11.52 -7.88 -11.28
CA ARG A 224 -12.61 -8.76 -10.84
C ARG A 224 -12.14 -10.22 -10.78
N ALA A 225 -12.88 -11.06 -10.08
CA ALA A 225 -12.61 -12.48 -10.04
C ALA A 225 -12.52 -13.08 -11.46
N GLY A 226 -11.44 -13.81 -11.73
CA GLY A 226 -11.16 -14.40 -13.05
C GLY A 226 -10.33 -13.52 -13.98
N ASP A 227 -10.07 -12.25 -13.64
CA ASP A 227 -9.19 -11.41 -14.45
C ASP A 227 -7.76 -11.94 -14.44
N LEU A 228 -7.13 -11.89 -15.61
CA LEU A 228 -5.71 -12.17 -15.76
C LEU A 228 -4.90 -10.92 -15.44
N VAL A 229 -3.90 -11.07 -14.60
CA VAL A 229 -3.07 -9.96 -14.11
C VAL A 229 -1.66 -10.07 -14.66
N ARG A 230 -1.10 -8.93 -15.06
CA ARG A 230 0.31 -8.76 -15.40
C ARG A 230 0.88 -7.60 -14.60
N VAL A 231 2.06 -7.81 -14.01
CA VAL A 231 2.80 -6.72 -13.35
C VAL A 231 4.12 -6.52 -14.08
N ARG A 232 4.40 -5.26 -14.42
CA ARG A 232 5.69 -4.80 -14.93
C ARG A 232 6.34 -3.89 -13.91
N SER A 233 7.66 -3.99 -13.78
CA SER A 233 8.42 -3.27 -12.76
C SER A 233 9.70 -2.68 -13.31
N GLY A 234 10.02 -1.46 -12.87
CA GLY A 234 11.25 -0.76 -13.23
C GLY A 234 11.92 -0.12 -12.02
N LEU A 235 13.25 -0.08 -12.04
CA LEU A 235 14.05 0.66 -11.06
C LEU A 235 14.12 2.13 -11.47
N LEU A 236 13.68 3.02 -10.58
CA LEU A 236 13.72 4.48 -10.80
C LEU A 236 14.96 5.14 -10.17
N HIS A 237 15.49 4.53 -9.11
CA HIS A 237 16.64 5.06 -8.40
C HIS A 237 17.40 3.93 -7.69
N VAL A 238 18.73 4.04 -7.68
CA VAL A 238 19.64 3.17 -6.93
C VAL A 238 20.68 4.05 -6.23
N GLY A 239 20.55 4.14 -4.90
CA GLY A 239 21.48 4.84 -4.01
C GLY A 239 22.54 3.90 -3.43
N ASN A 240 23.15 4.32 -2.33
CA ASN A 240 24.12 3.50 -1.60
C ASN A 240 23.46 2.26 -0.96
N SER A 241 22.34 2.47 -0.29
CA SER A 241 21.53 1.40 0.34
C SER A 241 20.06 1.46 -0.05
N SER A 242 19.59 2.55 -0.64
CA SER A 242 18.19 2.79 -0.97
C SER A 242 17.91 2.51 -2.45
N MET A 243 16.68 2.09 -2.71
CA MET A 243 16.16 1.90 -4.06
C MET A 243 14.74 2.45 -4.14
N ARG A 244 14.38 2.96 -5.33
CA ARG A 244 13.01 3.32 -5.66
C ARG A 244 12.57 2.51 -6.86
N ILE A 245 11.40 1.91 -6.76
CA ILE A 245 10.83 0.97 -7.71
C ILE A 245 9.44 1.46 -8.10
N LEU A 246 9.09 1.33 -9.38
CA LEU A 246 7.73 1.51 -9.86
C LEU A 246 7.21 0.19 -10.38
N HIS A 247 6.05 -0.20 -9.88
CA HIS A 247 5.28 -1.34 -10.36
C HIS A 247 4.02 -0.83 -11.05
N ARG A 248 3.69 -1.39 -12.21
CA ARG A 248 2.41 -1.19 -12.91
C ARG A 248 1.72 -2.52 -13.06
N MET A 249 0.50 -2.59 -12.53
CA MET A 249 -0.37 -3.76 -12.65
C MET A 249 -1.45 -3.47 -13.67
N ALA A 250 -1.61 -4.37 -14.62
CA ALA A 250 -2.60 -4.26 -15.67
C ALA A 250 -3.47 -5.51 -15.75
N ASN A 251 -4.70 -5.35 -16.20
CA ASN A 251 -5.49 -6.46 -16.73
C ASN A 251 -4.78 -6.97 -17.99
N ALA A 252 -4.32 -8.22 -17.97
CA ALA A 252 -3.50 -8.76 -19.05
C ALA A 252 -4.26 -8.96 -20.36
N ARG A 253 -5.60 -8.95 -20.33
CA ARG A 253 -6.46 -9.09 -21.52
C ARG A 253 -6.70 -7.76 -22.21
N THR A 254 -6.97 -6.69 -21.45
CA THR A 254 -7.30 -5.37 -22.00
C THR A 254 -6.07 -4.46 -22.12
N GLY A 255 -5.01 -4.73 -21.35
CA GLY A 255 -3.84 -3.85 -21.23
C GLY A 255 -4.07 -2.64 -20.32
N GLU A 256 -5.26 -2.49 -19.77
CA GLU A 256 -5.60 -1.37 -18.87
C GLU A 256 -4.81 -1.46 -17.58
N VAL A 257 -4.16 -0.35 -17.20
CA VAL A 257 -3.46 -0.24 -15.91
C VAL A 257 -4.50 -0.04 -14.82
N VAL A 258 -4.54 -0.94 -13.85
CA VAL A 258 -5.52 -0.97 -12.76
C VAL A 258 -4.93 -0.55 -11.41
N ALA A 259 -3.62 -0.66 -11.25
CA ALA A 259 -2.92 -0.16 -10.08
C ALA A 259 -1.47 0.20 -10.40
N THR A 260 -0.95 1.23 -9.72
CA THR A 260 0.48 1.57 -9.72
C THR A 260 0.98 1.65 -8.29
N LEU A 261 2.20 1.16 -8.05
CA LEU A 261 2.87 1.26 -6.77
C LEU A 261 4.27 1.81 -6.95
N ALA A 262 4.52 3.02 -6.44
CA ALA A 262 5.89 3.50 -6.21
C ALA A 262 6.33 3.06 -4.81
N GLN A 263 7.38 2.25 -4.77
CA GLN A 263 7.94 1.65 -3.56
C GLN A 263 9.34 2.20 -3.32
N SER A 264 9.57 2.72 -2.11
CA SER A 264 10.90 3.11 -1.63
C SER A 264 11.33 2.17 -0.50
N GLY A 265 12.55 1.65 -0.60
CA GLY A 265 13.07 0.72 0.39
C GLY A 265 14.59 0.73 0.46
N VAL A 266 15.12 -0.06 1.39
CA VAL A 266 16.56 -0.16 1.63
C VAL A 266 17.03 -1.61 1.65
N HIS A 267 18.24 -1.83 1.18
CA HIS A 267 19.01 -3.03 1.46
C HIS A 267 19.31 -3.08 2.96
N LEU A 268 18.89 -4.15 3.62
CA LEU A 268 18.88 -4.28 5.08
C LEU A 268 19.87 -5.35 5.54
N ASP A 269 20.66 -5.03 6.55
CA ASP A 269 21.37 -6.01 7.36
C ASP A 269 20.39 -6.58 8.39
N LEU A 270 20.04 -7.87 8.26
CA LEU A 270 19.05 -8.51 9.12
C LEU A 270 19.58 -8.78 10.54
N ALA A 271 20.89 -8.97 10.70
CA ALA A 271 21.49 -9.16 12.02
C ALA A 271 21.56 -7.83 12.78
N ALA A 272 22.01 -6.77 12.12
CA ALA A 272 22.11 -5.43 12.73
C ALA A 272 20.79 -4.64 12.67
N ARG A 273 19.80 -5.08 11.90
CA ARG A 273 18.49 -4.45 11.66
C ARG A 273 18.58 -2.97 11.27
N ARG A 274 19.49 -2.68 10.35
CA ARG A 274 19.73 -1.32 9.83
C ARG A 274 20.09 -1.35 8.35
N PRO A 275 19.90 -0.24 7.63
CA PRO A 275 20.33 -0.13 6.25
C PRO A 275 21.82 -0.47 6.11
N ALA A 276 22.17 -1.20 5.07
CA ALA A 276 23.54 -1.57 4.70
C ALA A 276 23.80 -1.21 3.25
N PRO A 277 25.03 -0.80 2.87
CA PRO A 277 25.35 -0.55 1.48
C PRO A 277 25.08 -1.78 0.61
N LEU A 278 24.57 -1.55 -0.61
CA LEU A 278 24.56 -2.59 -1.63
C LEU A 278 26.01 -2.93 -2.00
N PRO A 279 26.38 -4.22 -2.12
CA PRO A 279 27.64 -4.60 -2.74
C PRO A 279 27.82 -3.93 -4.11
N ASP A 280 29.05 -3.56 -4.44
CA ASP A 280 29.33 -2.79 -5.65
C ASP A 280 28.86 -3.49 -6.93
N ASP A 281 29.04 -4.81 -7.00
CA ASP A 281 28.62 -5.62 -8.14
C ASP A 281 27.09 -5.66 -8.29
N LEU A 282 26.33 -5.73 -7.19
CA LEU A 282 24.87 -5.65 -7.22
C LEU A 282 24.40 -4.25 -7.59
N ARG A 283 25.06 -3.22 -7.04
CA ARG A 283 24.74 -1.84 -7.31
C ARG A 283 24.94 -1.47 -8.78
N GLU A 284 26.04 -1.90 -9.39
CA GLU A 284 26.30 -1.64 -10.80
C GLU A 284 25.30 -2.38 -11.71
N ARG A 285 24.97 -3.64 -11.40
CA ARG A 285 23.91 -4.36 -12.13
C ARG A 285 22.56 -3.67 -11.99
N ALA A 286 22.19 -3.23 -10.79
CA ALA A 286 20.94 -2.51 -10.55
C ALA A 286 20.91 -1.16 -11.32
N LYS A 287 22.03 -0.41 -11.35
CA LYS A 287 22.12 0.82 -12.14
C LYS A 287 21.95 0.56 -13.63
N GLY A 288 22.46 -0.56 -14.14
CA GLY A 288 22.25 -0.98 -15.54
C GLY A 288 20.80 -1.30 -15.90
N MET A 289 19.90 -1.42 -14.89
CA MET A 289 18.47 -1.67 -15.05
C MET A 289 17.60 -0.44 -14.75
N LEU A 290 18.20 0.73 -14.56
CA LEU A 290 17.43 1.97 -14.37
C LEU A 290 16.58 2.26 -15.60
N VAL A 291 15.35 2.72 -15.34
CA VAL A 291 14.37 3.15 -16.34
C VAL A 291 14.08 4.65 -16.16
N GLY A 292 13.97 5.38 -17.25
CA GLY A 292 13.69 6.83 -17.23
C GLY A 292 14.43 7.55 -18.31
#